data_aa50ff62539a88a5ff67f79db04a6693
#
_entry.id   aa50ff62539a88a5ff67f79db04a6693
#
_cell.length_a   1.000
_cell.length_b   1.000
_cell.length_c   1.000
_cell.angle_alpha   90.00
_cell.angle_beta   90.00
_cell.angle_gamma   90.00
#
_symmetry.space_group_name_H-M   'P 1'
#
loop_
_entity.id
_entity.type
_entity.pdbx_description
1 polymer ?
#
loop_
_entity_poly.entity_id
_entity_poly.type
_entity_poly.pdbx_seq_one_letter_code
_entity_poly.pdbx_strand_id
1 'polypeptide(L)'
;PLACDLAVAFCVQEELGTRGAGTAAFGLAPDAALAVDVSFARTPDADPDKCGGMGKGPMIGWSPCLDAGISRRLTALSGKRGIPSQAEVMGGDTGTDADAIASVRTGVPAGLVSIPLKYMHTPTEVVQLSDVEDVGRLLAAYVQDMDGEGSRL
;
A
#
# COMPACT_ATOMS: atom_id res chain seq x y z
N PRO A 1 -2.78 12.19 20.54
CA PRO A 1 -2.31 10.82 20.75
C PRO A 1 -2.99 9.92 19.75
N LEU A 2 -2.29 8.90 19.23
CA LEU A 2 -2.90 7.86 18.41
C LEU A 2 -3.70 6.92 19.33
N ALA A 3 -4.76 6.31 18.79
CA ALA A 3 -5.57 5.33 19.51
C ALA A 3 -5.03 3.89 19.33
N CYS A 4 -3.94 3.72 18.60
CA CYS A 4 -3.28 2.45 18.35
C CYS A 4 -1.76 2.58 18.52
N ASP A 5 -1.10 1.46 18.74
CA ASP A 5 0.35 1.36 18.60
C ASP A 5 0.71 1.36 17.10
N LEU A 6 1.76 2.07 16.74
CA LEU A 6 2.25 2.15 15.37
C LEU A 6 3.67 1.62 15.29
N ALA A 7 3.89 0.60 14.48
CA ALA A 7 5.21 0.13 14.09
C ALA A 7 5.48 0.48 12.62
N VAL A 8 6.68 0.97 12.33
CA VAL A 8 7.16 1.21 10.97
C VAL A 8 8.34 0.28 10.71
N ALA A 9 8.23 -0.58 9.70
CA ALA A 9 9.26 -1.52 9.32
C ALA A 9 9.83 -1.16 7.94
N PHE A 10 11.15 -1.00 7.86
CA PHE A 10 11.88 -0.91 6.60
C PHE A 10 12.39 -2.30 6.26
N CYS A 11 11.69 -2.97 5.37
CA CYS A 11 11.95 -4.36 5.03
C CYS A 11 13.15 -4.50 4.10
N VAL A 12 13.78 -5.67 4.14
CA VAL A 12 14.89 -6.04 3.26
C VAL A 12 14.48 -7.25 2.41
N GLN A 13 15.15 -7.41 1.26
CA GLN A 13 14.97 -8.58 0.39
C GLN A 13 13.52 -8.72 -0.14
N GLU A 14 12.87 -7.62 -0.44
CA GLU A 14 11.56 -7.64 -1.09
C GLU A 14 11.69 -8.32 -2.45
N GLU A 15 12.62 -7.89 -3.29
CA GLU A 15 12.93 -8.40 -4.63
C GLU A 15 13.46 -9.86 -4.65
N LEU A 16 13.76 -10.43 -3.49
CA LEU A 16 14.20 -11.82 -3.30
C LEU A 16 13.11 -12.71 -2.68
N GLY A 17 11.85 -12.29 -2.77
CA GLY A 17 10.69 -13.02 -2.26
C GLY A 17 10.20 -12.50 -0.91
N THR A 18 10.13 -11.18 -0.74
CA THR A 18 9.42 -10.48 0.37
C THR A 18 9.83 -10.95 1.77
N ARG A 19 11.10 -11.38 1.93
CA ARG A 19 11.57 -12.12 3.12
C ARG A 19 11.56 -11.29 4.38
N GLY A 20 11.96 -10.02 4.28
CA GLY A 20 12.03 -9.11 5.40
C GLY A 20 10.66 -8.81 5.98
N ALA A 21 9.67 -8.59 5.14
CA ALA A 21 8.31 -8.29 5.55
C ALA A 21 7.64 -9.43 6.30
N GLY A 22 7.75 -10.66 5.78
CA GLY A 22 7.23 -11.85 6.46
C GLY A 22 7.87 -12.04 7.84
N THR A 23 9.19 -11.84 7.94
CA THR A 23 9.92 -11.96 9.21
C THR A 23 9.51 -10.86 10.20
N ALA A 24 9.41 -9.61 9.73
CA ALA A 24 9.01 -8.48 10.55
C ALA A 24 7.58 -8.64 11.07
N ALA A 25 6.64 -8.97 10.19
CA ALA A 25 5.24 -9.20 10.56
C ALA A 25 5.09 -10.38 11.53
N PHE A 26 5.88 -11.45 11.38
CA PHE A 26 5.89 -12.57 12.32
C PHE A 26 6.31 -12.11 13.73
N GLY A 27 7.36 -11.30 13.83
CA GLY A 27 7.86 -10.80 15.11
C GLY A 27 6.96 -9.77 15.77
N LEU A 28 6.43 -8.81 14.98
CA LEU A 28 5.57 -7.75 15.46
C LEU A 28 4.15 -8.23 15.80
N ALA A 29 3.65 -9.25 15.09
CA ALA A 29 2.28 -9.77 15.23
C ALA A 29 1.21 -8.65 15.18
N PRO A 30 1.17 -7.81 14.13
CA PRO A 30 0.25 -6.69 14.07
C PRO A 30 -1.18 -7.16 13.84
N ASP A 31 -2.18 -6.38 14.30
CA ASP A 31 -3.60 -6.63 14.04
C ASP A 31 -3.99 -6.27 12.60
N ALA A 32 -3.28 -5.34 11.98
CA ALA A 32 -3.41 -4.98 10.57
C ALA A 32 -2.10 -4.37 10.04
N ALA A 33 -1.91 -4.38 8.74
CA ALA A 33 -0.73 -3.82 8.09
C ALA A 33 -1.07 -3.03 6.83
N LEU A 34 -0.24 -2.03 6.53
CA LEU A 34 -0.22 -1.34 5.25
C LEU A 34 1.16 -1.51 4.63
N ALA A 35 1.23 -2.18 3.49
CA ALA A 35 2.43 -2.18 2.66
C ALA A 35 2.47 -0.90 1.81
N VAL A 36 3.68 -0.36 1.64
CA VAL A 36 3.94 0.77 0.75
C VAL A 36 4.97 0.32 -0.25
N ASP A 37 4.64 0.44 -1.52
CA ASP A 37 5.47 0.01 -2.62
C ASP A 37 5.39 1.00 -3.79
N VAL A 38 5.97 0.66 -4.90
CA VAL A 38 5.80 1.34 -6.19
C VAL A 38 4.97 0.48 -7.12
N SER A 39 4.31 1.08 -8.11
CA SER A 39 3.64 0.34 -9.17
C SER A 39 3.67 1.09 -10.48
N PHE A 40 3.31 0.40 -11.58
CA PHE A 40 3.48 0.90 -12.92
C PHE A 40 2.69 2.18 -13.19
N ALA A 41 3.41 3.26 -13.51
CA ALA A 41 2.81 4.45 -14.10
C ALA A 41 2.83 4.38 -15.63
N ARG A 42 1.86 5.06 -16.25
CA ARG A 42 1.68 5.07 -17.68
C ARG A 42 2.93 5.59 -18.42
N THR A 43 3.41 4.78 -19.35
CA THR A 43 4.40 5.12 -20.39
C THR A 43 3.73 5.06 -21.76
N PRO A 44 4.38 5.55 -22.85
CA PRO A 44 3.79 5.51 -24.19
C PRO A 44 3.35 4.12 -24.65
N ASP A 45 4.08 3.08 -24.24
CA ASP A 45 3.85 1.69 -24.66
C ASP A 45 3.04 0.87 -23.63
N ALA A 46 2.62 1.49 -22.51
CA ALA A 46 1.91 0.79 -21.45
C ALA A 46 0.42 0.65 -21.77
N ASP A 47 -0.18 -0.47 -21.35
CA ASP A 47 -1.62 -0.66 -21.32
C ASP A 47 -2.25 0.35 -20.34
N PRO A 48 -3.09 1.28 -20.82
CA PRO A 48 -3.65 2.34 -19.98
C PRO A 48 -4.55 1.82 -18.86
N ASP A 49 -5.10 0.62 -19.01
CA ASP A 49 -6.02 0.03 -18.01
C ASP A 49 -5.27 -0.69 -16.87
N LYS A 50 -3.95 -0.87 -17.05
CA LYS A 50 -3.08 -1.53 -16.07
C LYS A 50 -2.10 -0.60 -15.36
N CYS A 51 -2.14 0.70 -15.66
CA CYS A 51 -1.16 1.65 -15.18
C CYS A 51 -1.81 2.87 -14.54
N GLY A 52 -1.26 3.34 -13.44
CA GLY A 52 -1.62 4.60 -12.82
C GLY A 52 -1.08 5.82 -13.56
N GLY A 53 -1.62 6.97 -13.29
CA GLY A 53 -1.11 8.26 -13.77
C GLY A 53 -0.15 8.87 -12.75
N MET A 54 1.04 9.28 -13.17
CA MET A 54 1.91 10.12 -12.33
C MET A 54 1.26 11.48 -12.06
N GLY A 55 1.42 11.99 -10.85
CA GLY A 55 0.80 13.26 -10.41
C GLY A 55 -0.69 13.16 -10.13
N LYS A 56 -1.24 11.95 -10.07
CA LYS A 56 -2.65 11.69 -9.72
C LYS A 56 -2.85 11.06 -8.35
N GLY A 57 -1.82 11.11 -7.53
CA GLY A 57 -1.81 10.55 -6.18
C GLY A 57 -1.55 9.05 -6.11
N PRO A 58 -1.48 8.51 -4.89
CA PRO A 58 -1.24 7.09 -4.64
C PRO A 58 -2.26 6.19 -5.30
N MET A 59 -1.82 4.98 -5.61
CA MET A 59 -2.66 3.90 -6.10
C MET A 59 -3.04 3.02 -4.91
N ILE A 60 -4.34 2.89 -4.64
CA ILE A 60 -4.87 2.05 -3.55
C ILE A 60 -5.12 0.66 -4.12
N GLY A 61 -4.45 -0.35 -3.55
CA GLY A 61 -4.51 -1.73 -4.00
C GLY A 61 -5.87 -2.41 -3.75
N TRP A 62 -6.35 -3.12 -4.75
CA TRP A 62 -7.53 -3.99 -4.71
C TRP A 62 -7.13 -5.36 -5.28
N SER A 63 -7.10 -6.38 -4.45
CA SER A 63 -6.72 -7.73 -4.80
C SER A 63 -7.46 -8.74 -3.91
N PRO A 64 -7.69 -9.99 -4.36
CA PRO A 64 -8.16 -11.06 -3.50
C PRO A 64 -7.24 -11.35 -2.30
N CYS A 65 -5.95 -10.98 -2.39
CA CYS A 65 -4.96 -11.17 -1.32
C CYS A 65 -4.95 -10.03 -0.30
N LEU A 66 -5.65 -8.93 -0.58
CA LEU A 66 -5.74 -7.76 0.29
C LEU A 66 -7.06 -7.73 1.07
N ASP A 67 -7.03 -7.07 2.23
CA ASP A 67 -8.25 -6.81 2.99
C ASP A 67 -9.08 -5.68 2.33
N ALA A 68 -10.25 -6.04 1.84
CA ALA A 68 -11.15 -5.10 1.17
C ALA A 68 -11.71 -4.01 2.10
N GLY A 69 -11.73 -4.23 3.41
CA GLY A 69 -12.11 -3.23 4.41
C GLY A 69 -11.08 -2.12 4.47
N ILE A 70 -9.79 -2.49 4.48
CA ILE A 70 -8.67 -1.54 4.45
C ILE A 70 -8.70 -0.73 3.16
N SER A 71 -8.86 -1.37 2.00
CA SER A 71 -8.91 -0.68 0.70
C SER A 71 -10.09 0.29 0.61
N ARG A 72 -11.28 -0.10 1.10
CA ARG A 72 -12.45 0.80 1.20
C ARG A 72 -12.18 1.99 2.11
N ARG A 73 -11.58 1.76 3.28
CA ARG A 73 -11.27 2.81 4.25
C ARG A 73 -10.26 3.82 3.69
N LEU A 74 -9.18 3.35 3.06
CA LEU A 74 -8.20 4.20 2.38
C LEU A 74 -8.87 5.07 1.31
N THR A 75 -9.74 4.48 0.48
CA THR A 75 -10.48 5.21 -0.57
C THR A 75 -11.42 6.27 0.02
N ALA A 76 -12.13 5.93 1.08
CA ALA A 76 -13.03 6.87 1.75
C ALA A 76 -12.26 8.04 2.40
N LEU A 77 -11.11 7.76 3.03
CA LEU A 77 -10.25 8.77 3.65
C LEU A 77 -9.61 9.68 2.62
N SER A 78 -9.16 9.15 1.49
CA SER A 78 -8.66 9.94 0.36
C SER A 78 -9.70 11.00 -0.05
N GLY A 79 -10.94 10.60 -0.29
CA GLY A 79 -12.03 11.52 -0.63
C GLY A 79 -12.34 12.52 0.50
N LYS A 80 -12.46 12.05 1.75
CA LYS A 80 -12.75 12.90 2.93
C LYS A 80 -11.66 13.95 3.20
N ARG A 81 -10.40 13.63 2.93
CA ARG A 81 -9.25 14.51 3.18
C ARG A 81 -8.81 15.30 1.95
N GLY A 82 -9.47 15.12 0.81
CA GLY A 82 -9.09 15.76 -0.45
C GLY A 82 -7.69 15.37 -0.93
N ILE A 83 -7.28 14.12 -0.67
CA ILE A 83 -6.03 13.56 -1.15
C ILE A 83 -6.34 12.87 -2.48
N PRO A 84 -5.71 13.22 -3.60
CA PRO A 84 -5.93 12.50 -4.84
C PRO A 84 -5.53 11.04 -4.68
N SER A 85 -6.25 10.13 -5.30
CA SER A 85 -5.90 8.71 -5.31
C SER A 85 -6.47 8.00 -6.53
N GLN A 86 -5.92 6.83 -6.82
CA GLN A 86 -6.30 5.98 -7.93
C GLN A 86 -6.54 4.56 -7.41
N ALA A 87 -7.37 3.78 -8.09
CA ALA A 87 -7.50 2.36 -7.81
C ALA A 87 -6.44 1.56 -8.58
N GLU A 88 -5.83 0.58 -7.93
CA GLU A 88 -4.95 -0.41 -8.53
C GLU A 88 -5.59 -1.79 -8.35
N VAL A 89 -6.10 -2.35 -9.45
CA VAL A 89 -6.84 -3.61 -9.41
C VAL A 89 -5.97 -4.75 -9.90
N MET A 90 -5.75 -5.74 -9.05
CA MET A 90 -4.94 -6.93 -9.31
C MET A 90 -5.82 -8.18 -9.16
N GLY A 91 -5.68 -9.12 -10.08
CA GLY A 91 -6.51 -10.34 -10.12
C GLY A 91 -6.02 -11.49 -9.22
N GLY A 92 -4.92 -11.32 -8.51
CA GLY A 92 -4.27 -12.33 -7.66
C GLY A 92 -3.29 -11.67 -6.72
N ASP A 93 -2.11 -12.28 -6.56
CA ASP A 93 -1.02 -11.75 -5.75
C ASP A 93 -0.67 -10.31 -6.18
N THR A 94 -0.23 -9.53 -5.22
CA THR A 94 0.15 -8.12 -5.45
C THR A 94 1.57 -7.98 -5.97
N GLY A 95 2.42 -8.98 -5.71
CA GLY A 95 3.85 -8.95 -6.00
C GLY A 95 4.62 -7.99 -5.09
N THR A 96 4.10 -7.73 -3.88
CA THR A 96 4.71 -6.82 -2.91
C THR A 96 4.82 -7.48 -1.53
N ASP A 97 5.41 -6.79 -0.58
CA ASP A 97 5.48 -7.19 0.82
C ASP A 97 4.10 -7.51 1.43
N ALA A 98 3.00 -6.97 0.89
CA ALA A 98 1.65 -7.24 1.36
C ALA A 98 1.28 -8.72 1.33
N ASP A 99 1.73 -9.46 0.31
CA ASP A 99 1.42 -10.89 0.14
C ASP A 99 2.06 -11.74 1.24
N ALA A 100 3.32 -11.44 1.59
CA ALA A 100 4.00 -12.11 2.68
C ALA A 100 3.38 -11.78 4.03
N ILE A 101 3.03 -10.53 4.27
CA ILE A 101 2.39 -10.07 5.51
C ILE A 101 1.03 -10.74 5.69
N ALA A 102 0.20 -10.77 4.64
CA ALA A 102 -1.14 -11.33 4.70
C ALA A 102 -1.16 -12.82 5.11
N SER A 103 -0.10 -13.57 4.79
CA SER A 103 -0.01 -15.01 5.07
C SER A 103 0.71 -15.36 6.37
N VAL A 104 1.17 -14.38 7.15
CA VAL A 104 1.92 -14.62 8.39
C VAL A 104 1.02 -15.11 9.51
N ARG A 105 1.50 -16.12 10.29
CA ARG A 105 0.80 -16.69 11.46
C ARG A 105 -0.60 -17.23 11.09
N THR A 106 -1.63 -16.60 11.60
CA THR A 106 -3.04 -16.92 11.33
C THR A 106 -3.67 -16.05 10.25
N GLY A 107 -2.84 -15.26 9.58
CA GLY A 107 -3.23 -14.19 8.65
C GLY A 107 -3.23 -12.81 9.31
N VAL A 108 -2.76 -11.81 8.57
CA VAL A 108 -2.80 -10.40 8.98
C VAL A 108 -3.55 -9.63 7.91
N PRO A 109 -4.66 -8.94 8.24
CA PRO A 109 -5.33 -8.06 7.31
C PRO A 109 -4.34 -7.04 6.73
N ALA A 110 -4.10 -7.09 5.43
CA ALA A 110 -3.11 -6.25 4.76
C ALA A 110 -3.76 -5.36 3.70
N GLY A 111 -3.34 -4.11 3.64
CA GLY A 111 -3.63 -3.17 2.57
C GLY A 111 -2.36 -2.81 1.81
N LEU A 112 -2.52 -2.25 0.62
CA LEU A 112 -1.43 -1.79 -0.23
C LEU A 112 -1.68 -0.38 -0.71
N VAL A 113 -0.64 0.46 -0.64
CA VAL A 113 -0.62 1.81 -1.21
C VAL A 113 0.63 1.93 -2.06
N SER A 114 0.47 2.08 -3.37
CA SER A 114 1.58 2.14 -4.31
C SER A 114 1.82 3.56 -4.82
N ILE A 115 3.09 3.90 -5.01
CA ILE A 115 3.54 5.13 -5.65
C ILE A 115 3.63 4.87 -7.16
N PRO A 116 2.96 5.67 -8.04
CA PRO A 116 3.13 5.52 -9.48
C PRO A 116 4.58 5.76 -9.91
N LEU A 117 5.20 4.78 -10.57
CA LEU A 117 6.59 4.81 -10.98
C LEU A 117 6.74 4.42 -12.45
N LYS A 118 7.52 5.17 -13.20
CA LYS A 118 7.88 4.84 -14.58
C LYS A 118 9.23 4.16 -14.65
N TYR A 119 9.34 3.24 -15.61
CA TYR A 119 10.57 2.54 -15.94
C TYR A 119 11.11 1.66 -14.81
N MET A 120 10.18 1.00 -14.10
CA MET A 120 10.48 0.07 -13.01
C MET A 120 11.55 -0.94 -13.42
N HIS A 121 12.47 -1.24 -12.50
CA HIS A 121 13.59 -2.18 -12.70
C HIS A 121 14.54 -1.79 -13.83
N THR A 122 14.63 -0.50 -14.14
CA THR A 122 15.63 0.04 -15.09
C THR A 122 16.64 0.92 -14.37
N PRO A 123 17.79 1.27 -15.01
CA PRO A 123 18.77 2.15 -14.40
C PRO A 123 18.26 3.57 -14.10
N THR A 124 17.14 3.97 -14.67
CA THR A 124 16.53 5.29 -14.45
C THR A 124 15.03 5.14 -14.21
N GLU A 125 14.65 5.23 -12.96
CA GLU A 125 13.25 5.22 -12.54
C GLU A 125 12.77 6.64 -12.25
N VAL A 126 11.50 6.92 -12.47
CA VAL A 126 10.93 8.26 -12.31
C VAL A 126 9.64 8.20 -11.50
N VAL A 127 9.60 8.97 -10.42
CA VAL A 127 8.42 9.21 -9.58
C VAL A 127 8.07 10.70 -9.54
N GLN A 128 6.83 11.00 -9.25
CA GLN A 128 6.37 12.34 -8.94
C GLN A 128 6.41 12.55 -7.43
N LEU A 129 7.14 13.56 -6.94
CA LEU A 129 7.28 13.82 -5.51
C LEU A 129 5.95 14.10 -4.80
N SER A 130 5.01 14.76 -5.48
CA SER A 130 3.68 14.97 -4.91
C SER A 130 2.94 13.66 -4.63
N ASP A 131 3.13 12.61 -5.44
CA ASP A 131 2.51 11.31 -5.21
C ASP A 131 3.11 10.65 -3.95
N VAL A 132 4.42 10.81 -3.72
CA VAL A 132 5.08 10.34 -2.49
C VAL A 132 4.54 11.07 -1.25
N GLU A 133 4.38 12.40 -1.34
CA GLU A 133 3.82 13.21 -0.26
C GLU A 133 2.37 12.80 0.03
N ASP A 134 1.58 12.55 -1.01
CA ASP A 134 0.18 12.13 -0.87
C ASP A 134 0.05 10.72 -0.28
N VAL A 135 0.99 9.79 -0.56
CA VAL A 135 1.08 8.52 0.17
C VAL A 135 1.26 8.78 1.66
N GLY A 136 2.24 9.60 2.05
CA GLY A 136 2.47 9.95 3.46
C GLY A 136 1.24 10.57 4.13
N ARG A 137 0.54 11.46 3.43
CA ARG A 137 -0.70 12.08 3.92
C ARG A 137 -1.83 11.06 4.09
N LEU A 138 -1.98 10.12 3.16
CA LEU A 138 -3.01 9.09 3.21
C LEU A 138 -2.74 8.10 4.36
N LEU A 139 -1.50 7.65 4.54
CA LEU A 139 -1.11 6.79 5.66
C LEU A 139 -1.35 7.47 7.00
N ALA A 140 -0.94 8.74 7.13
CA ALA A 140 -1.18 9.52 8.34
C ALA A 140 -2.69 9.67 8.62
N ALA A 141 -3.50 9.92 7.59
CA ALA A 141 -4.94 10.00 7.73
C ALA A 141 -5.55 8.66 8.18
N TYR A 142 -5.07 7.54 7.64
CA TYR A 142 -5.51 6.20 8.03
C TYR A 142 -5.23 5.91 9.51
N VAL A 143 -4.01 6.14 9.95
CA VAL A 143 -3.60 5.92 11.35
C VAL A 143 -4.36 6.84 12.32
N GLN A 144 -4.59 8.10 11.94
CA GLN A 144 -5.36 9.05 12.75
C GLN A 144 -6.86 8.72 12.84
N ASP A 145 -7.40 8.03 11.84
CA ASP A 145 -8.80 7.61 11.79
C ASP A 145 -9.04 6.28 12.54
N MET A 146 -8.00 5.63 13.01
CA MET A 146 -8.12 4.45 13.86
C MET A 146 -8.56 4.90 15.26
N ASP A 147 -9.82 4.68 15.58
CA ASP A 147 -10.36 4.80 16.92
C ASP A 147 -10.30 3.43 17.60
N GLY A 148 -10.04 3.40 18.90
CA GLY A 148 -9.87 2.16 19.67
C GLY A 148 -11.10 1.21 19.68
N GLU A 149 -12.20 1.61 19.09
CA GLU A 149 -13.43 0.82 18.98
C GLU A 149 -13.74 0.38 17.53
N GLY A 150 -13.11 0.98 16.52
CA GLY A 150 -13.47 0.84 15.10
C GLY A 150 -12.63 -0.12 14.27
N SER A 151 -11.60 -0.73 14.82
CA SER A 151 -10.71 -1.65 14.08
C SER A 151 -11.20 -3.10 14.04
N ARG A 152 -12.49 -3.36 14.14
CA ARG A 152 -13.02 -4.64 13.67
C ARG A 152 -13.20 -4.53 12.17
N LEU A 153 -12.16 -4.99 11.47
CA LEU A 153 -12.14 -5.24 10.03
C LEU A 153 -13.22 -6.24 9.65
#